data_de96a928c9677a4d5e3e13c3d162b6ed
#
_entry.id   de96a928c9677a4d5e3e13c3d162b6ed
#
_cell.length_a   1.000
_cell.length_b   1.000
_cell.length_c   1.000
_cell.angle_alpha   90.00
_cell.angle_beta   90.00
_cell.angle_gamma   90.00
#
_symmetry.space_group_name_H-M   'P 1'
#
loop_
_entity.id
_entity.type
_entity.pdbx_description
1 polymer ?
#
loop_
_entity_poly.entity_id
_entity_poly.type
_entity_poly.pdbx_seq_one_letter_code
_entity_poly.pdbx_strand_id
1 'polypeptide(L)'
;MKEFTSQTGGRYTYIDDIMNLQNLALAFTSIFDECDNFIISGCQVSGTSISAGYVYINGKIRYCAGTSGVSKWPMYLYENNSVERVSYADSGDKIGRNIYGCAVSSSVPIANDVLTEAPPQFISITSDGTALRLKEALFGKYALMIDSPNSVQTVQKDIVIDGTVTANKDLTAQKGINLTSGTAKASITYNASGALSIQSQLNGKPVYKVTITEDGAIQFYIGDTLLASLDSNGMTLKVTMSLNSI
;
A
#
# COMPACT_ATOMS: atom_id res chain seq x y z
N MET A 1 28.01 12.28 -11.18
CA MET A 1 27.73 13.43 -10.29
C MET A 1 29.00 14.26 -10.17
N LYS A 2 28.93 15.59 -10.25
CA LYS A 2 30.05 16.49 -10.07
C LYS A 2 29.86 17.31 -8.80
N GLU A 3 30.89 17.47 -7.99
CA GLU A 3 30.89 18.27 -6.79
C GLU A 3 31.72 19.54 -7.00
N PHE A 4 31.22 20.68 -6.53
CA PHE A 4 31.93 21.94 -6.63
C PHE A 4 32.82 22.12 -5.40
N THR A 5 34.09 22.42 -5.65
CA THR A 5 35.03 22.79 -4.58
C THR A 5 35.21 24.31 -4.57
N SER A 6 35.17 24.89 -3.38
CA SER A 6 35.47 26.34 -3.20
C SER A 6 36.97 26.60 -3.27
N GLN A 7 37.36 27.57 -4.10
CA GLN A 7 38.76 28.02 -4.25
C GLN A 7 38.81 29.54 -4.14
N THR A 8 39.91 30.08 -3.68
CA THR A 8 40.15 31.53 -3.69
C THR A 8 40.36 32.03 -5.11
N GLY A 9 39.84 33.23 -5.44
CA GLY A 9 40.00 33.86 -6.76
C GLY A 9 38.75 33.86 -7.63
N GLY A 10 37.68 33.23 -7.18
CA GLY A 10 36.41 33.16 -7.91
C GLY A 10 36.44 32.14 -9.06
N ARG A 11 35.25 31.75 -9.54
CA ARG A 11 35.06 30.82 -10.64
C ARG A 11 33.98 31.34 -11.58
N TYR A 12 34.20 31.22 -12.88
CA TYR A 12 33.11 31.41 -13.86
C TYR A 12 32.11 30.26 -13.73
N THR A 13 30.82 30.59 -13.73
CA THR A 13 29.72 29.60 -13.79
C THR A 13 29.44 29.30 -15.25
N TYR A 14 29.59 28.05 -15.64
CA TYR A 14 29.27 27.58 -16.97
C TYR A 14 27.86 27.00 -17.02
N ILE A 15 27.24 26.97 -18.19
CA ILE A 15 25.92 26.37 -18.39
C ILE A 15 25.89 24.88 -17.93
N ASP A 16 26.99 24.17 -18.12
CA ASP A 16 27.14 22.77 -17.66
C ASP A 16 27.06 22.63 -16.13
N ASP A 17 27.47 23.64 -15.38
CA ASP A 17 27.36 23.66 -13.93
C ASP A 17 25.89 23.73 -13.52
N ILE A 18 25.09 24.53 -14.19
CA ILE A 18 23.64 24.64 -13.98
C ILE A 18 22.94 23.35 -14.40
N MET A 19 23.31 22.79 -15.55
CA MET A 19 22.75 21.52 -16.02
C MET A 19 23.06 20.35 -15.07
N ASN A 20 24.27 20.32 -14.47
CA ASN A 20 24.60 19.34 -13.45
C ASN A 20 23.75 19.46 -12.18
N LEU A 21 23.46 20.70 -11.72
CA LEU A 21 22.56 20.91 -10.59
C LEU A 21 21.13 20.48 -10.91
N GLN A 22 20.65 20.79 -12.11
CA GLN A 22 19.37 20.33 -12.59
C GLN A 22 19.30 18.79 -12.62
N ASN A 23 20.30 18.13 -13.19
CA ASN A 23 20.35 16.67 -13.27
C ASN A 23 20.38 16.02 -11.87
N LEU A 24 21.09 16.64 -10.92
CA LEU A 24 21.08 16.17 -9.53
C LEU A 24 19.68 16.30 -8.91
N ALA A 25 19.00 17.45 -9.11
CA ALA A 25 17.65 17.64 -8.61
C ALA A 25 16.66 16.64 -9.23
N LEU A 26 16.78 16.39 -10.55
CA LEU A 26 15.95 15.42 -11.25
C LEU A 26 16.24 13.97 -10.82
N ALA A 27 17.47 13.66 -10.42
CA ALA A 27 17.81 12.32 -9.92
C ALA A 27 17.03 11.95 -8.66
N PHE A 28 16.60 12.93 -7.85
CA PHE A 28 15.73 12.65 -6.71
C PHE A 28 14.36 12.09 -7.10
N THR A 29 13.89 12.34 -8.31
CA THR A 29 12.62 11.77 -8.77
C THR A 29 12.71 10.26 -8.99
N SER A 30 13.92 9.73 -9.25
CA SER A 30 14.12 8.29 -9.48
C SER A 30 13.89 7.43 -8.24
N ILE A 31 13.87 8.00 -7.03
CA ILE A 31 13.46 7.26 -5.82
C ILE A 31 11.98 6.85 -5.87
N PHE A 32 11.19 7.46 -6.73
CA PHE A 32 9.78 7.17 -6.95
C PHE A 32 9.53 6.34 -8.20
N ASP A 33 10.58 5.95 -8.92
CA ASP A 33 10.45 5.09 -10.10
C ASP A 33 9.70 3.82 -9.70
N GLU A 34 8.79 3.38 -10.56
CA GLU A 34 7.87 2.27 -10.34
C GLU A 34 6.74 2.54 -9.30
N CYS A 35 6.66 3.71 -8.65
CA CYS A 35 5.49 4.10 -7.88
C CYS A 35 4.36 4.56 -8.80
N ASP A 36 3.12 4.30 -8.39
CA ASP A 36 1.95 4.93 -8.97
C ASP A 36 1.96 6.43 -8.71
N ASN A 37 1.08 7.19 -9.39
CA ASN A 37 0.93 8.62 -9.13
C ASN A 37 0.39 8.86 -7.71
N PHE A 38 0.99 9.77 -6.93
CA PHE A 38 0.63 10.01 -5.54
C PHE A 38 0.83 11.46 -5.09
N ILE A 39 0.20 11.84 -3.97
CA ILE A 39 0.39 13.13 -3.32
C ILE A 39 1.60 13.06 -2.39
N ILE A 40 2.61 13.91 -2.63
CA ILE A 40 3.80 14.01 -1.79
C ILE A 40 3.47 14.77 -0.50
N SER A 41 2.86 15.96 -0.63
CA SER A 41 2.50 16.81 0.51
C SER A 41 1.38 17.77 0.15
N GLY A 42 0.66 18.29 1.14
CA GLY A 42 -0.46 19.18 0.90
C GLY A 42 -1.64 18.50 0.23
N CYS A 43 -2.32 19.19 -0.67
CA CYS A 43 -3.53 18.75 -1.37
C CYS A 43 -4.58 18.17 -0.39
N GLN A 44 -4.75 18.83 0.77
CA GLN A 44 -5.71 18.44 1.78
C GLN A 44 -7.09 18.95 1.40
N VAL A 45 -8.10 18.09 1.56
CA VAL A 45 -9.51 18.47 1.38
C VAL A 45 -10.04 19.12 2.66
N SER A 46 -10.66 20.27 2.52
CA SER A 46 -11.36 20.97 3.60
C SER A 46 -12.65 21.58 3.03
N GLY A 47 -13.78 20.96 3.33
CA GLY A 47 -15.08 21.31 2.76
C GLY A 47 -15.07 21.23 1.23
N THR A 48 -15.25 22.35 0.56
CA THR A 48 -15.22 22.46 -0.92
C THR A 48 -13.87 22.92 -1.49
N SER A 49 -12.80 22.78 -0.72
CA SER A 49 -11.48 23.26 -1.14
C SER A 49 -10.44 22.14 -1.07
N ILE A 50 -9.46 22.20 -1.98
CA ILE A 50 -8.23 21.41 -1.98
C ILE A 50 -7.08 22.39 -1.81
N SER A 51 -6.27 22.22 -0.76
CA SER A 51 -5.11 23.10 -0.52
C SER A 51 -4.01 22.89 -1.57
N ALA A 52 -3.11 23.85 -1.67
CA ALA A 52 -1.89 23.71 -2.45
C ALA A 52 -1.02 22.55 -1.91
N GLY A 53 -0.18 21.98 -2.79
CA GLY A 53 0.70 20.87 -2.43
C GLY A 53 1.63 20.45 -3.55
N TYR A 54 2.33 19.35 -3.32
CA TYR A 54 3.19 18.70 -4.29
C TYR A 54 2.69 17.29 -4.59
N VAL A 55 2.73 16.93 -5.86
CA VAL A 55 2.30 15.62 -6.38
C VAL A 55 3.39 15.01 -7.24
N TYR A 56 3.45 13.68 -7.28
CA TYR A 56 4.24 12.91 -8.24
C TYR A 56 3.30 12.32 -9.26
N ILE A 57 3.41 12.74 -10.51
CA ILE A 57 2.59 12.28 -11.63
C ILE A 57 3.48 12.08 -12.84
N ASN A 58 3.40 10.90 -13.45
CA ASN A 58 4.10 10.54 -14.67
C ASN A 58 5.61 10.86 -14.59
N GLY A 59 6.28 10.34 -13.54
CA GLY A 59 7.73 10.50 -13.37
C GLY A 59 8.20 11.90 -12.98
N LYS A 60 7.30 12.84 -12.63
CA LYS A 60 7.68 14.23 -12.31
C LYS A 60 7.03 14.72 -11.02
N ILE A 61 7.80 15.43 -10.23
CA ILE A 61 7.27 16.19 -9.08
C ILE A 61 6.70 17.50 -9.60
N ARG A 62 5.46 17.81 -9.23
CA ARG A 62 4.69 18.96 -9.71
C ARG A 62 4.09 19.73 -8.55
N TYR A 63 4.08 21.04 -8.66
CA TYR A 63 3.33 21.88 -7.74
C TYR A 63 1.87 21.97 -8.19
N CYS A 64 0.94 21.67 -7.28
CA CYS A 64 -0.50 21.85 -7.44
C CYS A 64 -0.92 23.06 -6.62
N ALA A 65 -1.49 24.05 -7.25
CA ALA A 65 -1.96 25.27 -6.57
C ALA A 65 -3.20 25.03 -5.70
N GLY A 66 -3.83 23.87 -5.82
CA GLY A 66 -5.10 23.57 -5.19
C GLY A 66 -6.27 24.23 -5.92
N THR A 67 -7.45 24.18 -5.32
CA THR A 67 -8.68 24.79 -5.85
C THR A 67 -9.71 25.03 -4.74
N SER A 68 -10.71 25.86 -5.03
CA SER A 68 -11.85 26.13 -4.13
C SER A 68 -13.17 26.07 -4.89
N GLY A 69 -14.28 25.97 -4.19
CA GLY A 69 -15.62 25.94 -4.80
C GLY A 69 -15.92 24.59 -5.49
N VAL A 70 -15.32 23.52 -5.04
CA VAL A 70 -15.58 22.17 -5.55
C VAL A 70 -17.01 21.75 -5.28
N SER A 71 -17.77 21.48 -6.35
CA SER A 71 -19.18 21.05 -6.29
C SER A 71 -19.41 19.59 -6.67
N LYS A 72 -18.39 18.94 -7.26
CA LYS A 72 -18.44 17.54 -7.70
C LYS A 72 -17.19 16.79 -7.27
N TRP A 73 -17.37 15.56 -6.89
CA TRP A 73 -16.31 14.62 -6.53
C TRP A 73 -16.47 13.32 -7.33
N PRO A 74 -15.41 12.52 -7.58
CA PRO A 74 -14.02 12.84 -7.21
C PRO A 74 -13.45 13.99 -8.05
N MET A 75 -12.38 14.63 -7.53
CA MET A 75 -11.55 15.56 -8.27
C MET A 75 -10.30 14.85 -8.78
N TYR A 76 -9.75 15.35 -9.89
CA TYR A 76 -8.58 14.81 -10.55
C TYR A 76 -7.46 15.84 -10.55
N LEU A 77 -6.36 15.52 -9.87
CA LEU A 77 -5.12 16.29 -9.95
C LEU A 77 -4.34 15.68 -11.11
N TYR A 78 -4.13 16.43 -12.17
CA TYR A 78 -3.58 15.87 -13.41
C TYR A 78 -2.40 16.68 -13.94
N GLU A 79 -1.54 16.04 -14.73
CA GLU A 79 -0.46 16.71 -15.41
C GLU A 79 -0.99 17.73 -16.43
N ASN A 80 -0.45 18.94 -16.34
CA ASN A 80 -0.75 20.04 -17.23
C ASN A 80 0.56 20.68 -17.66
N ASN A 81 1.16 20.12 -18.69
CA ASN A 81 2.47 20.52 -19.17
C ASN A 81 2.37 21.70 -20.15
N SER A 82 3.43 22.50 -20.19
CA SER A 82 3.57 23.58 -21.17
C SER A 82 5.04 23.74 -21.56
N VAL A 83 5.27 24.50 -22.62
CA VAL A 83 6.60 24.84 -23.09
C VAL A 83 6.79 26.37 -23.03
N GLU A 84 7.95 26.77 -22.58
CA GLU A 84 8.37 28.19 -22.65
C GLU A 84 9.40 28.34 -23.77
N ARG A 85 9.12 29.27 -24.69
CA ARG A 85 10.04 29.63 -25.74
C ARG A 85 10.93 30.77 -25.27
N VAL A 86 12.20 30.71 -25.61
CA VAL A 86 13.19 31.74 -25.31
C VAL A 86 13.97 32.10 -26.59
N SER A 87 14.35 33.33 -26.69
CA SER A 87 15.16 33.82 -27.84
C SER A 87 16.62 33.39 -27.66
N TYR A 88 17.17 32.80 -28.68
CA TYR A 88 18.58 32.40 -28.76
C TYR A 88 19.39 33.39 -29.59
N ALA A 89 20.72 33.39 -29.39
CA ALA A 89 21.64 34.27 -30.06
C ALA A 89 21.63 34.15 -31.60
N ASP A 90 21.18 33.05 -32.13
CA ASP A 90 21.00 32.77 -33.57
C ASP A 90 19.69 33.34 -34.14
N SER A 91 19.04 34.28 -33.42
CA SER A 91 17.77 34.93 -33.77
C SER A 91 16.54 34.04 -33.93
N GLY A 92 16.58 32.83 -33.37
CA GLY A 92 15.44 31.93 -33.34
C GLY A 92 14.81 31.82 -31.96
N ASP A 93 13.48 31.78 -31.92
CA ASP A 93 12.73 31.37 -30.72
C ASP A 93 12.64 29.86 -30.67
N LYS A 94 13.29 29.24 -29.67
CA LYS A 94 13.31 27.80 -29.47
C LYS A 94 12.70 27.46 -28.12
N ILE A 95 12.26 26.20 -27.96
CA ILE A 95 11.82 25.71 -26.66
C ILE A 95 13.02 25.71 -25.72
N GLY A 96 12.98 26.61 -24.72
CA GLY A 96 14.02 26.77 -23.72
C GLY A 96 13.71 26.03 -22.42
N ARG A 97 12.43 25.77 -22.13
CA ARG A 97 11.99 25.11 -20.92
C ARG A 97 10.75 24.29 -21.16
N ASN A 98 10.72 23.07 -20.60
CA ASN A 98 9.51 22.30 -20.37
C ASN A 98 9.01 22.58 -18.96
N ILE A 99 7.76 22.95 -18.82
CA ILE A 99 7.12 23.27 -17.54
C ILE A 99 6.18 22.12 -17.19
N TYR A 100 6.49 21.43 -16.11
CA TYR A 100 5.69 20.31 -15.60
C TYR A 100 4.69 20.82 -14.55
N GLY A 101 3.53 21.27 -15.01
CA GLY A 101 2.46 21.78 -14.15
C GLY A 101 1.51 20.68 -13.65
N CYS A 102 0.69 21.06 -12.68
CA CYS A 102 -0.46 20.28 -12.21
C CYS A 102 -1.70 21.16 -12.22
N ALA A 103 -2.80 20.64 -12.76
CA ALA A 103 -4.11 21.28 -12.72
C ALA A 103 -5.13 20.39 -12.02
N VAL A 104 -6.30 20.94 -11.72
CA VAL A 104 -7.39 20.25 -11.00
C VAL A 104 -8.65 20.29 -11.85
N SER A 105 -9.32 19.14 -11.99
CA SER A 105 -10.56 18.99 -12.77
C SER A 105 -11.58 18.16 -12.03
N SER A 106 -12.88 18.42 -12.27
CA SER A 106 -14.00 17.57 -11.81
C SER A 106 -14.36 16.44 -12.78
N SER A 107 -13.65 16.32 -13.90
CA SER A 107 -13.80 15.25 -14.87
C SER A 107 -12.44 14.69 -15.25
N VAL A 108 -12.40 13.43 -15.67
CA VAL A 108 -11.16 12.80 -16.15
C VAL A 108 -10.63 13.58 -17.34
N PRO A 109 -9.37 14.05 -17.32
CA PRO A 109 -8.77 14.75 -18.44
C PRO A 109 -8.52 13.78 -19.60
N ILE A 110 -9.02 14.13 -20.78
CA ILE A 110 -8.96 13.27 -21.99
C ILE A 110 -8.22 13.95 -23.17
N ALA A 111 -8.02 15.26 -23.11
CA ALA A 111 -7.29 15.99 -24.16
C ALA A 111 -5.79 15.67 -24.03
N ASN A 112 -5.14 15.40 -25.17
CA ASN A 112 -3.70 15.10 -25.15
C ASN A 112 -2.87 16.25 -24.59
N ASP A 113 -1.90 15.89 -23.78
CA ASP A 113 -0.91 16.81 -23.22
C ASP A 113 0.12 17.23 -24.27
N VAL A 114 0.61 18.47 -24.18
CA VAL A 114 1.49 19.06 -25.20
C VAL A 114 2.91 18.43 -25.24
N LEU A 115 3.35 17.76 -24.16
CA LEU A 115 4.67 17.15 -24.11
C LEU A 115 4.63 15.64 -24.35
N THR A 116 3.56 14.98 -23.90
CA THR A 116 3.44 13.52 -23.97
C THR A 116 2.63 13.04 -25.17
N GLU A 117 1.88 13.94 -25.81
CA GLU A 117 0.96 13.64 -26.91
C GLU A 117 -0.06 12.53 -26.57
N ALA A 118 -0.29 12.33 -25.27
CA ALA A 118 -1.19 11.33 -24.72
C ALA A 118 -2.15 11.95 -23.70
N PRO A 119 -3.26 11.31 -23.34
CA PRO A 119 -4.12 11.78 -22.26
C PRO A 119 -3.34 11.94 -20.96
N PRO A 120 -3.55 13.04 -20.21
CA PRO A 120 -2.82 13.32 -18.99
C PRO A 120 -3.01 12.24 -17.93
N GLN A 121 -1.94 11.90 -17.23
CA GLN A 121 -1.99 11.08 -16.04
C GLN A 121 -2.53 11.91 -14.87
N PHE A 122 -3.17 11.24 -13.91
CA PHE A 122 -3.82 11.93 -12.80
C PHE A 122 -3.83 11.14 -11.50
N ILE A 123 -4.16 11.83 -10.42
CA ILE A 123 -4.50 11.29 -9.09
C ILE A 123 -5.95 11.62 -8.82
N SER A 124 -6.76 10.64 -8.46
CA SER A 124 -8.14 10.87 -7.99
C SER A 124 -8.14 11.19 -6.50
N ILE A 125 -8.89 12.21 -6.09
CA ILE A 125 -9.10 12.58 -4.70
C ILE A 125 -10.60 12.71 -4.42
N THR A 126 -11.07 12.09 -3.36
CA THR A 126 -12.48 12.07 -2.94
C THR A 126 -12.80 13.18 -1.94
N SER A 127 -14.08 13.38 -1.65
CA SER A 127 -14.55 14.44 -0.73
C SER A 127 -14.06 14.30 0.71
N ASP A 128 -13.70 13.09 1.13
CA ASP A 128 -13.11 12.80 2.43
C ASP A 128 -11.57 12.92 2.43
N GLY A 129 -10.98 13.30 1.28
CA GLY A 129 -9.53 13.45 1.10
C GLY A 129 -8.78 12.16 0.82
N THR A 130 -9.49 11.05 0.57
CA THR A 130 -8.85 9.78 0.20
C THR A 130 -8.18 9.91 -1.17
N ALA A 131 -6.88 9.65 -1.21
CA ALA A 131 -6.04 9.60 -2.40
C ALA A 131 -4.75 8.86 -2.04
N LEU A 132 -4.04 8.30 -3.02
CA LEU A 132 -2.73 7.71 -2.79
C LEU A 132 -1.74 8.80 -2.34
N ARG A 133 -1.11 8.60 -1.19
CA ARG A 133 -0.15 9.55 -0.62
C ARG A 133 1.23 8.92 -0.48
N LEU A 134 2.27 9.76 -0.34
CA LEU A 134 3.68 9.36 -0.25
C LEU A 134 3.90 8.18 0.68
N LYS A 135 3.34 8.22 1.88
CA LYS A 135 3.49 7.14 2.87
C LYS A 135 2.96 5.81 2.34
N GLU A 136 1.79 5.83 1.71
CA GLU A 136 1.14 4.63 1.16
C GLU A 136 1.82 4.14 -0.12
N ALA A 137 2.24 5.07 -0.99
CA ALA A 137 2.95 4.75 -2.22
C ALA A 137 4.29 4.05 -1.94
N LEU A 138 5.07 4.56 -0.99
CA LEU A 138 6.37 3.98 -0.62
C LEU A 138 6.21 2.71 0.23
N PHE A 139 5.35 2.73 1.25
CA PHE A 139 5.21 1.59 2.16
C PHE A 139 4.32 0.47 1.61
N GLY A 140 3.44 0.76 0.64
CA GLY A 140 2.68 -0.27 -0.06
C GLY A 140 3.54 -1.20 -0.91
N LYS A 141 4.68 -0.70 -1.43
CA LYS A 141 5.65 -1.45 -2.25
C LYS A 141 6.83 -2.00 -1.46
N TYR A 142 7.28 -1.33 -0.42
CA TYR A 142 8.46 -1.67 0.37
C TYR A 142 8.05 -1.99 1.81
N ALA A 143 7.24 -3.03 1.95
CA ALA A 143 6.72 -3.48 3.23
C ALA A 143 7.83 -3.86 4.22
N LEU A 144 7.64 -3.43 5.46
CA LEU A 144 8.37 -3.82 6.65
C LEU A 144 9.84 -3.37 6.69
N MET A 145 10.09 -2.26 7.36
CA MET A 145 11.44 -1.90 7.80
C MET A 145 11.96 -3.01 8.72
N ILE A 146 12.99 -3.71 8.25
CA ILE A 146 13.60 -4.87 8.93
C ILE A 146 14.29 -4.45 10.23
N ASP A 147 14.60 -3.16 10.40
CA ASP A 147 15.36 -2.66 11.54
C ASP A 147 14.79 -1.34 12.05
N SER A 148 13.53 -1.38 12.52
CA SER A 148 12.92 -0.20 13.13
C SER A 148 13.42 -0.03 14.56
N PRO A 149 13.90 1.16 14.93
CA PRO A 149 14.23 1.47 16.33
C PRO A 149 12.98 1.45 17.24
N ASN A 150 11.79 1.43 16.67
CA ASN A 150 10.54 1.29 17.39
C ASN A 150 10.23 -0.19 17.62
N SER A 151 9.84 -0.51 18.84
CA SER A 151 9.55 -1.89 19.28
C SER A 151 8.32 -2.53 18.60
N VAL A 152 7.47 -1.75 17.89
CA VAL A 152 6.25 -2.22 17.26
C VAL A 152 6.07 -1.54 15.91
N GLN A 153 5.84 -2.35 14.86
CA GLN A 153 5.34 -1.89 13.57
C GLN A 153 3.90 -2.34 13.38
N THR A 154 3.03 -1.41 13.01
CA THR A 154 1.62 -1.69 12.72
C THR A 154 1.38 -1.60 11.22
N VAL A 155 0.95 -2.70 10.61
CA VAL A 155 0.47 -2.74 9.22
C VAL A 155 -1.06 -2.79 9.27
N GLN A 156 -1.71 -1.80 8.69
CA GLN A 156 -3.17 -1.67 8.68
C GLN A 156 -3.86 -2.44 7.56
N LYS A 157 -3.09 -3.07 6.67
CA LYS A 157 -3.59 -3.84 5.52
C LYS A 157 -3.09 -5.26 5.58
N ASP A 158 -3.70 -6.13 4.78
CA ASP A 158 -3.27 -7.51 4.65
C ASP A 158 -1.83 -7.59 4.13
N ILE A 159 -1.06 -8.52 4.70
CA ILE A 159 0.29 -8.85 4.25
C ILE A 159 0.24 -10.18 3.53
N VAL A 160 0.67 -10.21 2.29
CA VAL A 160 0.90 -11.44 1.52
C VAL A 160 2.39 -11.75 1.54
N ILE A 161 2.76 -12.93 2.05
CA ILE A 161 4.14 -13.40 2.07
C ILE A 161 4.21 -14.64 1.17
N ASP A 162 4.91 -14.50 0.06
CA ASP A 162 5.20 -15.61 -0.84
C ASP A 162 6.47 -16.30 -0.36
N GLY A 163 6.34 -17.15 0.64
CA GLY A 163 7.47 -17.82 1.29
C GLY A 163 7.16 -18.25 2.72
N THR A 164 8.21 -18.39 3.52
CA THR A 164 8.11 -18.85 4.91
C THR A 164 8.10 -17.68 5.88
N VAL A 165 7.19 -17.72 6.86
CA VAL A 165 7.21 -16.84 8.02
C VAL A 165 7.90 -17.55 9.18
N THR A 166 9.01 -16.99 9.66
CA THR A 166 9.70 -17.48 10.86
C THR A 166 9.58 -16.42 11.96
N ALA A 167 8.92 -16.73 13.04
CA ALA A 167 8.89 -15.89 14.25
C ALA A 167 9.92 -16.44 15.26
N ASN A 168 10.94 -15.62 15.59
CA ASN A 168 11.96 -15.99 16.58
C ASN A 168 11.46 -15.88 18.03
N LYS A 169 10.28 -15.34 18.22
CA LYS A 169 9.52 -15.24 19.48
C LYS A 169 8.08 -15.65 19.20
N ASP A 170 7.15 -15.20 20.01
CA ASP A 170 5.75 -15.56 19.90
C ASP A 170 5.09 -14.99 18.63
N LEU A 171 4.25 -15.80 17.99
CA LEU A 171 3.30 -15.36 16.98
C LEU A 171 1.93 -15.20 17.64
N THR A 172 1.48 -13.96 17.82
CA THR A 172 0.19 -13.66 18.42
C THR A 172 -0.86 -13.35 17.35
N ALA A 173 -1.92 -14.16 17.28
CA ALA A 173 -3.07 -13.93 16.43
C ALA A 173 -4.31 -13.64 17.31
N GLN A 174 -4.95 -12.48 17.13
CA GLN A 174 -6.09 -12.08 17.97
C GLN A 174 -7.40 -12.83 17.66
N LYS A 175 -7.58 -13.33 16.44
CA LYS A 175 -8.81 -14.01 15.99
C LYS A 175 -8.61 -15.47 15.65
N GLY A 176 -7.45 -15.87 15.22
CA GLY A 176 -7.15 -17.22 14.80
C GLY A 176 -6.17 -17.29 13.65
N ILE A 177 -5.75 -18.51 13.31
CA ILE A 177 -4.85 -18.82 12.20
C ILE A 177 -5.61 -19.70 11.22
N ASN A 178 -5.70 -19.29 9.95
CA ASN A 178 -6.32 -20.06 8.88
C ASN A 178 -5.24 -20.51 7.89
N LEU A 179 -5.23 -21.79 7.57
CA LEU A 179 -4.36 -22.43 6.59
C LEU A 179 -5.23 -22.97 5.45
N THR A 180 -4.86 -22.66 4.20
CA THR A 180 -5.61 -23.09 3.02
C THR A 180 -4.68 -23.73 1.99
N SER A 181 -5.10 -24.86 1.43
CA SER A 181 -4.44 -25.52 0.30
C SER A 181 -5.52 -26.10 -0.63
N GLY A 182 -5.78 -25.43 -1.75
CA GLY A 182 -6.89 -25.77 -2.64
C GLY A 182 -8.24 -25.72 -1.91
N THR A 183 -8.96 -26.84 -1.89
CA THR A 183 -10.24 -26.99 -1.18
C THR A 183 -10.11 -27.41 0.27
N ALA A 184 -8.89 -27.77 0.70
CA ALA A 184 -8.58 -28.10 2.09
C ALA A 184 -8.32 -26.84 2.90
N LYS A 185 -8.87 -26.79 4.11
CA LYS A 185 -8.69 -25.70 5.07
C LYS A 185 -8.40 -26.26 6.44
N ALA A 186 -7.53 -25.60 7.18
CA ALA A 186 -7.37 -25.82 8.61
C ALA A 186 -7.42 -24.48 9.34
N SER A 187 -7.93 -24.48 10.55
CA SER A 187 -8.00 -23.28 11.38
C SER A 187 -7.70 -23.59 12.83
N ILE A 188 -7.04 -22.64 13.49
CA ILE A 188 -6.88 -22.58 14.94
C ILE A 188 -7.61 -21.33 15.38
N THR A 189 -8.64 -21.47 16.18
CA THR A 189 -9.47 -20.36 16.64
C THR A 189 -9.61 -20.37 18.15
N TYR A 190 -9.64 -19.18 18.73
CA TYR A 190 -9.86 -18.95 20.15
C TYR A 190 -11.00 -17.96 20.28
N ASN A 191 -12.01 -18.30 21.07
CA ASN A 191 -13.18 -17.44 21.25
C ASN A 191 -13.11 -16.62 22.56
N ALA A 192 -14.04 -15.68 22.69
CA ALA A 192 -14.10 -14.78 23.85
C ALA A 192 -14.41 -15.50 25.17
N SER A 193 -14.97 -16.70 25.12
CA SER A 193 -15.27 -17.52 26.30
C SER A 193 -14.11 -18.40 26.76
N GLY A 194 -12.98 -18.39 26.04
CA GLY A 194 -11.79 -19.14 26.39
C GLY A 194 -11.67 -20.52 25.74
N ALA A 195 -12.59 -20.89 24.84
CA ALA A 195 -12.49 -22.16 24.12
C ALA A 195 -11.52 -22.07 22.94
N LEU A 196 -10.61 -23.04 22.81
CA LEU A 196 -9.69 -23.23 21.69
C LEU A 196 -10.21 -24.33 20.77
N SER A 197 -10.27 -24.08 19.48
CA SER A 197 -10.64 -25.07 18.48
C SER A 197 -9.58 -25.19 17.39
N ILE A 198 -9.19 -26.44 17.10
CA ILE A 198 -8.34 -26.79 15.94
C ILE A 198 -9.22 -27.62 15.02
N GLN A 199 -9.45 -27.15 13.80
CA GLN A 199 -10.38 -27.76 12.86
C GLN A 199 -9.76 -27.90 11.48
N SER A 200 -10.05 -29.04 10.81
CA SER A 200 -9.79 -29.19 9.37
C SER A 200 -11.10 -29.35 8.60
N GLN A 201 -11.09 -28.88 7.36
CA GLN A 201 -12.21 -28.95 6.43
C GLN A 201 -11.72 -29.42 5.06
N LEU A 202 -12.54 -30.15 4.35
CA LEU A 202 -12.34 -30.52 2.95
C LEU A 202 -13.64 -30.28 2.19
N ASN A 203 -13.56 -29.56 1.08
CA ASN A 203 -14.74 -29.15 0.29
C ASN A 203 -15.84 -28.49 1.14
N GLY A 204 -15.45 -27.66 2.11
CA GLY A 204 -16.37 -26.95 3.00
C GLY A 204 -17.01 -27.79 4.11
N LYS A 205 -16.71 -29.09 4.20
CA LYS A 205 -17.22 -29.98 5.25
C LYS A 205 -16.15 -30.22 6.32
N PRO A 206 -16.49 -30.15 7.62
CA PRO A 206 -15.58 -30.52 8.70
C PRO A 206 -15.11 -31.96 8.53
N VAL A 207 -13.79 -32.19 8.71
CA VAL A 207 -13.22 -33.56 8.70
C VAL A 207 -12.82 -33.95 10.11
N TYR A 208 -11.97 -33.16 10.76
CA TYR A 208 -11.54 -33.37 12.12
C TYR A 208 -11.64 -32.07 12.90
N LYS A 209 -12.02 -32.17 14.18
CA LYS A 209 -12.02 -31.04 15.09
C LYS A 209 -11.58 -31.50 16.49
N VAL A 210 -10.69 -30.73 17.08
CA VAL A 210 -10.35 -30.82 18.51
C VAL A 210 -10.76 -29.50 19.15
N THR A 211 -11.51 -29.57 20.24
CA THR A 211 -11.93 -28.37 20.98
C THR A 211 -11.48 -28.51 22.44
N ILE A 212 -10.85 -27.49 22.99
CA ILE A 212 -10.69 -27.30 24.42
C ILE A 212 -11.80 -26.35 24.83
N THR A 213 -12.73 -26.88 25.66
CA THR A 213 -13.90 -26.12 26.13
C THR A 213 -13.53 -25.12 27.23
N GLU A 214 -14.44 -24.24 27.59
CA GLU A 214 -14.26 -23.21 28.64
C GLU A 214 -13.94 -23.82 30.01
N ASP A 215 -14.52 -24.99 30.29
CA ASP A 215 -14.33 -25.76 31.52
C ASP A 215 -13.10 -26.70 31.46
N GLY A 216 -12.31 -26.60 30.37
CA GLY A 216 -11.05 -27.32 30.20
C GLY A 216 -11.18 -28.73 29.66
N ALA A 217 -12.38 -29.20 29.28
CA ALA A 217 -12.53 -30.50 28.66
C ALA A 217 -11.95 -30.50 27.23
N ILE A 218 -11.29 -31.60 26.84
CA ILE A 218 -10.78 -31.80 25.47
C ILE A 218 -11.75 -32.74 24.74
N GLN A 219 -12.27 -32.25 23.62
CA GLN A 219 -13.25 -32.97 22.82
C GLN A 219 -12.70 -33.24 21.40
N PHE A 220 -12.92 -34.48 20.93
CA PHE A 220 -12.49 -34.93 19.60
C PHE A 220 -13.70 -35.25 18.73
N TYR A 221 -13.69 -34.77 17.49
CA TYR A 221 -14.79 -34.92 16.54
C TYR A 221 -14.31 -35.48 15.20
N ILE A 222 -15.17 -36.22 14.52
CA ILE A 222 -15.12 -36.47 13.06
C ILE A 222 -16.39 -35.84 12.46
N GLY A 223 -16.20 -34.90 11.53
CA GLY A 223 -17.32 -34.07 11.11
C GLY A 223 -17.91 -33.30 12.29
N ASP A 224 -19.23 -33.44 12.48
CA ASP A 224 -19.94 -32.83 13.61
C ASP A 224 -20.21 -33.87 14.76
N THR A 225 -19.68 -35.09 14.65
CA THR A 225 -19.93 -36.15 15.61
C THR A 225 -18.83 -36.19 16.69
N LEU A 226 -19.22 -36.00 17.94
CA LEU A 226 -18.31 -36.13 19.08
C LEU A 226 -17.94 -37.60 19.27
N LEU A 227 -16.64 -37.93 19.22
CA LEU A 227 -16.10 -39.26 19.42
C LEU A 227 -15.64 -39.53 20.85
N ALA A 228 -14.97 -38.54 21.42
CA ALA A 228 -14.41 -38.66 22.76
C ALA A 228 -14.38 -37.32 23.47
N SER A 229 -14.49 -37.36 24.79
CA SER A 229 -14.27 -36.22 25.67
C SER A 229 -13.38 -36.65 26.83
N LEU A 230 -12.41 -35.82 27.17
CA LEU A 230 -11.53 -35.96 28.34
C LEU A 230 -11.79 -34.74 29.24
N ASP A 231 -12.23 -34.98 30.45
CA ASP A 231 -12.46 -33.93 31.46
C ASP A 231 -11.87 -34.33 32.82
N SER A 232 -12.18 -33.59 33.87
CA SER A 232 -11.72 -33.88 35.25
C SER A 232 -12.20 -35.22 35.81
N ASN A 233 -13.24 -35.83 35.23
CA ASN A 233 -13.81 -37.10 35.66
C ASN A 233 -13.24 -38.29 34.87
N GLY A 234 -12.43 -38.02 33.86
CA GLY A 234 -11.81 -39.04 33.02
C GLY A 234 -12.19 -38.96 31.55
N MET A 235 -11.95 -40.03 30.82
CA MET A 235 -12.21 -40.12 29.37
C MET A 235 -13.52 -40.82 29.10
N THR A 236 -14.40 -40.17 28.36
CA THR A 236 -15.65 -40.75 27.85
C THR A 236 -15.52 -40.98 26.34
N LEU A 237 -15.74 -42.22 25.87
CA LEU A 237 -15.81 -42.60 24.46
C LEU A 237 -17.28 -42.72 24.05
N LYS A 238 -17.66 -41.99 22.99
CA LYS A 238 -18.99 -42.08 22.35
C LYS A 238 -18.87 -42.87 21.05
N VAL A 239 -18.49 -44.17 21.17
CA VAL A 239 -18.41 -45.07 20.02
C VAL A 239 -19.73 -45.87 19.94
N THR A 240 -20.48 -45.68 18.85
CA THR A 240 -21.57 -46.62 18.53
C THR A 240 -20.91 -47.86 17.92
N MET A 241 -20.77 -48.94 18.69
CA MET A 241 -20.38 -50.22 18.13
C MET A 241 -21.56 -50.75 17.31
N SER A 242 -21.51 -50.72 15.99
CA SER A 242 -22.34 -51.55 15.14
C SER A 242 -21.73 -52.96 15.14
N LEU A 243 -22.28 -53.87 15.90
CA LEU A 243 -22.04 -55.30 15.73
C LEU A 243 -22.67 -55.72 14.41
N ASN A 244 -21.89 -55.75 13.33
CA ASN A 244 -22.30 -56.49 12.14
C ASN A 244 -22.28 -57.98 12.54
N SER A 245 -23.47 -58.52 12.80
CA SER A 245 -23.68 -59.95 12.87
C SER A 245 -23.29 -60.56 11.53
N ILE A 246 -22.31 -61.49 11.57
CA ILE A 246 -21.90 -62.38 10.49
C ILE A 246 -23.04 -63.29 10.11
#